data_4c0d061046981f3fc4450be3e591d164
#
_entry.id   4c0d061046981f3fc4450be3e591d164
#
_cell.length_a   1.000
_cell.length_b   1.000
_cell.length_c   1.000
_cell.angle_alpha   90.00
_cell.angle_beta   90.00
_cell.angle_gamma   90.00
#
_symmetry.space_group_name_H-M   'P 1'
#
loop_
_entity.id
_entity.type
_entity.pdbx_description
1 polymer ?
#
loop_
_entity_poly.entity_id
_entity_poly.type
_entity_poly.pdbx_seq_one_letter_code
_entity_poly.pdbx_strand_id
1 'polypeptide(L)' 'MTESRLTDLEIHMMHQENTIQELNDVVMEQQRMIDLLRSEVQTIKEQLQALDPSLNRLPSEEEPPPHY' A
#
# COMPACT_ATOMS: atom_id res chain seq x y z
N MET A 1 25.88 27.46 -27.11
CA MET A 1 25.31 26.20 -26.68
C MET A 1 26.08 25.09 -27.30
N THR A 2 26.53 24.34 -26.51
CA THR A 2 27.56 23.44 -26.92
C THR A 2 27.06 22.01 -26.79
N GLU A 3 27.74 21.13 -27.49
CA GLU A 3 27.51 19.71 -27.39
C GLU A 3 27.72 19.25 -25.96
N SER A 4 28.60 19.91 -25.23
CA SER A 4 28.86 19.60 -23.84
C SER A 4 27.62 19.76 -22.96
N ARG A 5 26.83 20.82 -23.19
CA ARG A 5 25.62 21.05 -22.45
C ARG A 5 24.54 20.03 -22.81
N LEU A 6 24.45 19.68 -24.08
CA LEU A 6 23.54 18.66 -24.52
C LEU A 6 23.87 17.29 -23.91
N THR A 7 25.17 16.98 -23.86
CA THR A 7 25.62 15.74 -23.24
C THR A 7 25.28 15.72 -21.77
N ASP A 8 25.48 16.85 -21.07
CA ASP A 8 25.13 16.93 -19.66
C ASP A 8 23.64 16.71 -19.45
N LEU A 9 22.81 17.30 -20.29
CA LEU A 9 21.36 17.10 -20.22
C LEU A 9 20.97 15.65 -20.46
N GLU A 10 21.60 15.01 -21.41
CA GLU A 10 21.35 13.60 -21.68
C GLU A 10 21.70 12.73 -20.47
N ILE A 11 22.83 13.01 -19.84
CA ILE A 11 23.24 12.30 -18.64
C ILE A 11 22.22 12.49 -17.52
N HIS A 12 21.76 13.73 -17.32
CA HIS A 12 20.76 14.02 -16.32
C HIS A 12 19.45 13.27 -16.60
N MET A 13 19.05 13.22 -17.86
CA MET A 13 17.84 12.49 -18.24
C MET A 13 17.96 11.01 -17.92
N MET A 14 19.12 10.44 -18.21
CA MET A 14 19.35 9.03 -17.92
C MET A 14 19.29 8.75 -16.43
N HIS A 15 19.86 9.65 -15.62
CA HIS A 15 19.78 9.52 -14.17
C HIS A 15 18.35 9.62 -13.67
N GLN A 16 17.58 10.55 -14.21
CA GLN A 16 16.19 10.71 -13.86
C GLN A 16 15.38 9.47 -14.23
N GLU A 17 15.61 8.93 -15.40
CA GLU A 17 14.92 7.73 -15.83
C GLU A 17 15.23 6.55 -14.92
N ASN A 18 16.49 6.41 -14.52
CA ASN A 18 16.88 5.37 -13.57
C ASN A 18 16.18 5.55 -12.22
N THR A 19 16.13 6.80 -11.74
CA THR A 19 15.48 7.10 -10.48
C THR A 19 14.01 6.80 -10.54
N ILE A 20 13.36 7.17 -11.64
CA ILE A 20 11.94 6.88 -11.85
C ILE A 20 11.72 5.38 -11.85
N GLN A 21 12.58 4.64 -12.52
CA GLN A 21 12.46 3.19 -12.57
C GLN A 21 12.60 2.58 -11.18
N GLU A 22 13.57 3.04 -10.41
CA GLU A 22 13.79 2.55 -9.05
C GLU A 22 12.60 2.88 -8.15
N LEU A 23 12.07 4.10 -8.26
CA LEU A 23 10.89 4.50 -7.50
C LEU A 23 9.67 3.68 -7.88
N ASN A 24 9.53 3.40 -9.17
CA ASN A 24 8.45 2.56 -9.65
C ASN A 24 8.53 1.17 -9.02
N ASP A 25 9.72 0.60 -8.97
CA ASP A 25 9.94 -0.71 -8.38
C ASP A 25 9.61 -0.70 -6.89
N VAL A 26 9.99 0.37 -6.20
CA VAL A 26 9.67 0.52 -4.77
C VAL A 26 8.16 0.61 -4.56
N VAL A 27 7.48 1.39 -5.38
CA VAL A 27 6.03 1.53 -5.27
C VAL A 27 5.33 0.19 -5.50
N MET A 28 5.79 -0.56 -6.50
CA MET A 28 5.21 -1.88 -6.77
C MET A 28 5.45 -2.84 -5.61
N GLU A 29 6.63 -2.79 -5.01
CA GLU A 29 6.94 -3.63 -3.87
C GLU A 29 6.09 -3.25 -2.67
N GLN A 30 5.92 -1.96 -2.42
CA GLN A 30 5.07 -1.49 -1.35
C GLN A 30 3.62 -1.89 -1.56
N GLN A 31 3.15 -1.82 -2.79
CA GLN A 31 1.78 -2.24 -3.08
C GLN A 31 1.59 -3.73 -2.80
N ARG A 32 2.58 -4.53 -3.14
CA ARG A 32 2.53 -5.95 -2.86
C ARG A 32 2.48 -6.23 -1.36
N MET A 33 3.28 -5.48 -0.59
CA MET A 33 3.28 -5.63 0.86
C MET A 33 1.96 -5.17 1.48
N ILE A 34 1.39 -4.10 0.97
CA ILE A 34 0.08 -3.63 1.43
C ILE A 34 -0.98 -4.69 1.18
N ASP A 35 -0.97 -5.29 0.00
CA ASP A 35 -1.94 -6.32 -0.35
C ASP A 35 -1.78 -7.54 0.56
N LEU A 36 -0.55 -7.91 0.85
CA LEU A 36 -0.26 -9.03 1.75
C LEU A 36 -0.77 -8.72 3.16
N LEU A 37 -0.48 -7.53 3.65
CA LEU A 37 -0.93 -7.12 4.98
C LEU A 37 -2.46 -7.08 5.06
N ARG A 38 -3.11 -6.58 4.04
CA ARG A 38 -4.57 -6.57 3.98
C ARG A 38 -5.13 -7.99 4.07
N SER A 39 -4.51 -8.90 3.36
CA SER A 39 -4.92 -10.29 3.38
C SER A 39 -4.75 -10.90 4.76
N GLU A 40 -3.62 -10.62 5.40
CA GLU A 40 -3.35 -11.13 6.75
C GLU A 40 -4.33 -10.54 7.77
N VAL A 41 -4.59 -9.25 7.67
CA VAL A 41 -5.57 -8.62 8.55
C VAL A 41 -6.94 -9.25 8.37
N GLN A 42 -7.34 -9.49 7.13
CA GLN A 42 -8.63 -10.12 6.86
C GLN A 42 -8.71 -11.51 7.46
N THR A 43 -7.63 -12.28 7.35
CA THR A 43 -7.58 -13.61 7.95
C THR A 43 -7.71 -13.55 9.46
N ILE A 44 -7.00 -12.61 10.08
CA ILE A 44 -7.08 -12.44 11.53
C ILE A 44 -8.50 -12.04 11.95
N LYS A 45 -9.13 -11.15 11.21
CA LYS A 45 -10.49 -10.74 11.49
C LYS A 45 -11.45 -11.93 11.43
N GLU A 46 -11.28 -12.76 10.43
CA GLU A 46 -12.12 -13.95 10.28
C GLU A 46 -11.93 -14.92 11.42
N GLN A 47 -10.68 -15.08 11.86
CA GLN A 47 -10.39 -15.95 12.99
C GLN A 47 -11.01 -15.44 14.27
N LEU A 48 -10.93 -14.14 14.48
CA LEU A 48 -11.55 -13.52 15.66
C LEU A 48 -13.06 -13.64 15.63
N GLN A 49 -13.65 -13.47 14.46
CA GLN A 49 -15.10 -13.63 14.32
C GLN A 49 -15.53 -15.06 14.60
N ALA A 50 -14.71 -16.04 14.24
CA ALA A 50 -15.01 -17.43 14.53
C ALA A 50 -14.97 -17.73 16.03
N LEU A 51 -14.11 -17.03 16.76
CA LEU A 51 -14.01 -17.22 18.20
C LEU A 51 -15.08 -16.45 18.96
N ASP A 52 -15.32 -15.21 18.58
CA ASP A 52 -16.29 -14.38 19.26
C ASP A 52 -16.80 -13.31 18.29
N PRO A 53 -17.93 -13.56 17.65
CA PRO A 53 -18.44 -12.64 16.65
C PRO A 53 -18.68 -11.21 17.17
N SER A 54 -18.92 -11.07 18.45
CA SER A 54 -19.21 -9.75 19.01
C SER A 54 -17.98 -8.87 19.14
N LEU A 55 -16.79 -9.47 19.22
CA LEU A 55 -15.56 -8.73 19.42
C LEU A 55 -15.09 -7.97 18.20
N ASN A 56 -15.51 -8.42 17.04
CA ASN A 56 -14.94 -7.92 15.80
C ASN A 56 -15.90 -7.09 14.97
N ARG A 57 -16.92 -6.57 15.61
CA ARG A 57 -17.85 -5.69 14.92
C ARG A 57 -17.32 -4.28 14.90
N LEU A 58 -17.47 -3.66 13.75
CA LEU A 58 -17.20 -2.24 13.66
C LEU A 58 -18.27 -1.47 14.43
N PRO A 59 -17.92 -0.32 15.00
CA PRO A 59 -18.94 0.49 15.69
C PRO A 59 -20.16 0.78 14.83
N SER A 60 -19.98 0.94 13.54
CA SER A 60 -21.09 1.22 12.63
C SER A 60 -21.97 -0.01 12.38
N GLU A 61 -21.44 -1.19 12.61
CA GLU A 61 -22.17 -2.44 12.43
C GLU A 61 -22.79 -2.94 13.71
N GLU A 62 -22.38 -2.37 14.82
CA GLU A 62 -22.88 -2.76 16.11
C GLU A 62 -24.30 -2.27 16.25
N GLU A 63 -25.20 -3.20 16.43
CA GLU A 63 -26.57 -2.82 16.69
C GLU A 63 -26.67 -2.18 18.06
N PRO A 64 -27.46 -1.14 18.19
CA PRO A 64 -27.71 -0.60 19.51
C PRO A 64 -28.30 -1.69 20.38
N PRO A 65 -28.02 -1.66 21.68
CA PRO A 65 -28.61 -2.65 22.57
C PRO A 65 -30.10 -2.63 22.45
N PRO A 66 -30.73 -3.80 22.56
CA PRO A 66 -32.16 -3.84 22.45
C PRO A 66 -32.81 -2.94 23.51
N HIS A 67 -33.84 -2.29 23.09
CA HIS A 67 -34.58 -1.45 23.99
C HIS A 67 -35.67 -2.28 24.64
N TYR A 68 -35.67 -2.23 25.89
CA TYR A 68 -36.65 -2.99 26.65
C TYR A 68 -37.55 -2.07 27.41
#